data_b4cb4854b587b4c1160a29e315288092
#
_entry.id   b4cb4854b587b4c1160a29e315288092
#
_cell.length_a   1.000
_cell.length_b   1.000
_cell.length_c   1.000
_cell.angle_alpha   90.00
_cell.angle_beta   90.00
_cell.angle_gamma   90.00
#
_symmetry.space_group_name_H-M   'P 1'
#
loop_
_entity.id
_entity.type
_entity.pdbx_description
1 polymer ?
#
loop_
_entity_poly.entity_id
_entity_poly.type
_entity_poly.pdbx_seq_one_letter_code
_entity_poly.pdbx_strand_id
1 'polypeptide(L)'
;MENERIAHIRDGVAVTKFIYWLKKNVGRIPITELSAAEKLYEFRSEQEDFIDNSFDPIIAYGKHAAIVHYFATPETDIPLEPSGFLLADTGGHYKEGTTDITRTIVMGPTTEEEKKYFTAVFAGNSESGSCQISSWLYRCKSGYSGETAAVGNGRGF
;
A
#
# COMPACT_ATOMS: atom_id res chain seq x y z
N MET A 1 12.58 12.77 -15.40
CA MET A 1 11.88 13.21 -14.16
C MET A 1 10.48 13.74 -14.43
N GLU A 2 10.23 14.57 -15.45
CA GLU A 2 8.86 15.07 -15.73
C GLU A 2 7.91 13.95 -16.15
N ASN A 3 8.33 13.07 -17.05
CA ASN A 3 7.52 11.91 -17.46
C ASN A 3 7.13 11.02 -16.27
N GLU A 4 8.05 10.74 -15.35
CA GLU A 4 7.77 9.95 -14.14
C GLU A 4 6.73 10.63 -13.22
N ARG A 5 6.76 11.97 -13.14
CA ARG A 5 5.73 12.72 -12.41
C ARG A 5 4.35 12.58 -13.06
N ILE A 6 4.28 12.56 -14.39
CA ILE A 6 3.02 12.37 -15.13
C ILE A 6 2.46 10.97 -14.84
N ALA A 7 3.28 9.93 -14.92
CA ALA A 7 2.87 8.56 -14.58
C ALA A 7 2.32 8.48 -13.15
N HIS A 8 3.02 9.07 -12.16
CA HIS A 8 2.58 9.07 -10.76
C HIS A 8 1.31 9.91 -10.52
N ILE A 9 1.06 10.97 -11.29
CA ILE A 9 -0.18 11.73 -11.21
C ILE A 9 -1.35 10.87 -11.72
N ARG A 10 -1.20 10.21 -12.87
CA ARG A 10 -2.22 9.34 -13.45
C ARG A 10 -2.54 8.16 -12.54
N ASP A 11 -1.52 7.46 -12.07
CA ASP A 11 -1.71 6.36 -11.13
C ASP A 11 -2.29 6.83 -9.78
N GLY A 12 -1.87 7.99 -9.30
CA GLY A 12 -2.43 8.62 -8.11
C GLY A 12 -3.92 8.88 -8.22
N VAL A 13 -4.42 9.26 -9.39
CA VAL A 13 -5.86 9.39 -9.66
C VAL A 13 -6.57 8.05 -9.56
N ALA A 14 -6.01 6.99 -10.18
CA ALA A 14 -6.57 5.63 -10.12
C ALA A 14 -6.64 5.10 -8.68
N VAL A 15 -5.53 5.21 -7.94
CA VAL A 15 -5.44 4.78 -6.54
C VAL A 15 -6.39 5.59 -5.64
N THR A 16 -6.55 6.89 -5.89
CA THR A 16 -7.51 7.73 -5.12
C THR A 16 -8.95 7.31 -5.38
N LYS A 17 -9.33 7.06 -6.65
CA LYS A 17 -10.65 6.52 -7.01
C LYS A 17 -10.88 5.17 -6.33
N PHE A 18 -9.89 4.30 -6.32
CA PHE A 18 -9.94 2.99 -5.68
C PHE A 18 -10.19 3.09 -4.16
N ILE A 19 -9.41 3.92 -3.45
CA ILE A 19 -9.59 4.13 -2.01
C ILE A 19 -11.00 4.68 -1.70
N TYR A 20 -11.46 5.63 -2.49
CA TYR A 20 -12.81 6.17 -2.34
C TYR A 20 -13.88 5.10 -2.57
N TRP A 21 -13.74 4.30 -3.63
CA TRP A 21 -14.65 3.21 -3.94
C TRP A 21 -14.68 2.16 -2.84
N LEU A 22 -13.52 1.73 -2.33
CA LEU A 22 -13.43 0.80 -1.20
C LEU A 22 -14.20 1.31 0.02
N LYS A 23 -13.88 2.53 0.45
CA LYS A 23 -14.51 3.13 1.65
C LYS A 23 -16.01 3.32 1.51
N LYS A 24 -16.52 3.51 0.30
CA LYS A 24 -17.94 3.65 0.02
C LYS A 24 -18.69 2.32 0.01
N ASN A 25 -18.04 1.24 -0.41
CA ASN A 25 -18.68 -0.03 -0.74
C ASN A 25 -18.38 -1.17 0.24
N VAL A 26 -17.28 -1.14 0.99
CA VAL A 26 -16.97 -2.17 1.98
C VAL A 26 -18.11 -2.29 3.00
N GLY A 27 -18.52 -3.52 3.29
CA GLY A 27 -19.67 -3.82 4.15
C GLY A 27 -21.06 -3.57 3.51
N ARG A 28 -21.11 -3.10 2.25
CA ARG A 28 -22.37 -2.89 1.49
C ARG A 28 -22.53 -3.86 0.34
N ILE A 29 -21.44 -4.19 -0.32
CA ILE A 29 -21.37 -5.21 -1.36
C ILE A 29 -20.25 -6.19 -1.01
N PRO A 30 -20.34 -7.46 -1.48
CA PRO A 30 -19.23 -8.39 -1.34
C PRO A 30 -18.01 -7.89 -2.11
N ILE A 31 -16.89 -7.74 -1.42
CA ILE A 31 -15.59 -7.39 -2.00
C ILE A 31 -14.58 -8.35 -1.42
N THR A 32 -13.74 -8.94 -2.25
CA THR A 32 -12.63 -9.80 -1.85
C THR A 32 -11.30 -9.17 -2.24
N GLU A 33 -10.18 -9.75 -1.81
CA GLU A 33 -8.85 -9.28 -2.19
C GLU A 33 -8.68 -9.29 -3.72
N LEU A 34 -9.11 -10.37 -4.40
CA LEU A 34 -9.04 -10.47 -5.86
C LEU A 34 -9.95 -9.45 -6.55
N SER A 35 -11.21 -9.34 -6.13
CA SER A 35 -12.13 -8.38 -6.76
C SER A 35 -11.72 -6.92 -6.52
N ALA A 36 -11.04 -6.64 -5.42
CA ALA A 36 -10.46 -5.33 -5.16
C ALA A 36 -9.26 -5.05 -6.07
N ALA A 37 -8.41 -6.04 -6.33
CA ALA A 37 -7.31 -5.93 -7.29
C ALA A 37 -7.82 -5.67 -8.71
N GLU A 38 -8.84 -6.42 -9.16
CA GLU A 38 -9.50 -6.20 -10.46
C GLU A 38 -10.08 -4.79 -10.57
N LYS A 39 -10.71 -4.31 -9.50
CA LYS A 39 -11.29 -2.95 -9.48
C LYS A 39 -10.24 -1.85 -9.57
N LEU A 40 -9.09 -2.04 -8.96
CA LEU A 40 -7.96 -1.11 -9.13
C LEU A 40 -7.44 -1.12 -10.57
N TYR A 41 -7.34 -2.31 -11.17
CA TYR A 41 -6.96 -2.44 -12.59
C TYR A 41 -7.92 -1.69 -13.51
N GLU A 42 -9.25 -1.80 -13.27
CA GLU A 42 -10.24 -1.04 -14.04
C GLU A 42 -9.98 0.48 -13.95
N PHE A 43 -9.76 1.03 -12.74
CA PHE A 43 -9.46 2.46 -12.57
C PHE A 43 -8.15 2.89 -13.22
N ARG A 44 -7.15 2.02 -13.29
CA ARG A 44 -5.92 2.25 -14.03
C ARG A 44 -6.15 2.26 -15.52
N SER A 45 -6.95 1.31 -16.02
CA SER A 45 -7.29 1.19 -17.46
C SER A 45 -8.05 2.41 -17.98
N GLU A 46 -8.73 3.17 -17.11
CA GLU A 46 -9.36 4.45 -17.45
C GLU A 46 -8.35 5.59 -17.66
N GLN A 47 -7.11 5.42 -17.21
CA GLN A 47 -6.10 6.46 -17.30
C GLN A 47 -5.44 6.46 -18.68
N GLU A 48 -5.14 7.68 -19.17
CA GLU A 48 -4.42 7.83 -20.44
C GLU A 48 -3.04 7.17 -20.37
N ASP A 49 -2.66 6.50 -21.47
CA ASP A 49 -1.36 5.84 -21.66
C ASP A 49 -1.02 4.72 -20.65
N PHE A 50 -2.03 4.20 -19.93
CA PHE A 50 -1.87 2.99 -19.15
C PHE A 50 -1.60 1.79 -20.08
N ILE A 51 -0.64 0.95 -19.71
CA ILE A 51 -0.24 -0.23 -20.47
C ILE A 51 -0.68 -1.49 -19.73
N ASP A 52 -0.23 -1.66 -18.48
CA ASP A 52 -0.53 -2.81 -17.63
C ASP A 52 -0.07 -2.56 -16.19
N ASN A 53 -0.36 -3.47 -15.27
CA ASN A 53 0.27 -3.47 -13.94
C ASN A 53 1.78 -3.62 -14.06
N SER A 54 2.53 -2.94 -13.19
CA SER A 54 4.00 -3.06 -13.14
C SER A 54 4.46 -4.35 -12.47
N PHE A 55 3.61 -4.92 -11.62
CA PHE A 55 3.75 -6.22 -10.97
C PHE A 55 2.38 -6.72 -10.53
N ASP A 56 2.30 -7.99 -10.12
CA ASP A 56 1.07 -8.57 -9.59
C ASP A 56 0.64 -7.82 -8.32
N PRO A 57 -0.58 -7.25 -8.28
CA PRO A 57 -1.00 -6.40 -7.17
C PRO A 57 -1.14 -7.20 -5.88
N ILE A 58 -0.56 -6.67 -4.81
CA ILE A 58 -0.71 -7.19 -3.46
C ILE A 58 -1.86 -6.43 -2.80
N ILE A 59 -3.01 -7.05 -2.72
CA ILE A 59 -4.16 -6.58 -1.94
C ILE A 59 -4.34 -7.56 -0.80
N ALA A 60 -3.89 -7.18 0.40
CA ALA A 60 -3.79 -8.08 1.53
C ALA A 60 -4.58 -7.55 2.74
N TYR A 61 -5.58 -8.31 3.19
CA TYR A 61 -6.45 -7.93 4.30
C TYR A 61 -6.09 -8.66 5.59
N GLY A 62 -6.09 -7.93 6.70
CA GLY A 62 -5.89 -8.49 8.03
C GLY A 62 -4.58 -9.28 8.13
N LYS A 63 -4.66 -10.58 8.46
CA LYS A 63 -3.49 -11.46 8.64
C LYS A 63 -2.64 -11.65 7.37
N HIS A 64 -3.24 -11.54 6.19
CA HIS A 64 -2.51 -11.68 4.93
C HIS A 64 -1.51 -10.54 4.72
N ALA A 65 -1.77 -9.36 5.28
CA ALA A 65 -0.87 -8.21 5.21
C ALA A 65 0.46 -8.43 5.98
N ALA A 66 0.54 -9.45 6.83
CA ALA A 66 1.78 -9.82 7.52
C ALA A 66 2.68 -10.75 6.68
N ILE A 67 2.20 -11.24 5.56
CA ILE A 67 2.96 -12.14 4.67
C ILE A 67 3.67 -11.29 3.61
N VAL A 68 5.00 -11.30 3.66
CA VAL A 68 5.83 -10.57 2.68
C VAL A 68 5.62 -11.17 1.28
N HIS A 69 5.41 -10.30 0.29
CA HIS A 69 5.11 -10.67 -1.10
C HIS A 69 3.86 -11.58 -1.25
N TYR A 70 2.88 -11.42 -0.33
CA TYR A 70 1.60 -12.10 -0.48
C TYR A 70 0.89 -11.62 -1.75
N PHE A 71 0.24 -12.54 -2.45
CA PHE A 71 -0.83 -12.21 -3.39
C PHE A 71 -1.95 -13.24 -3.29
N ALA A 72 -3.17 -12.77 -3.49
CA ALA A 72 -4.35 -13.62 -3.37
C ALA A 72 -4.45 -14.58 -4.56
N THR A 73 -4.83 -15.82 -4.27
CA THR A 73 -5.22 -16.82 -5.25
C THR A 73 -6.68 -17.20 -5.04
N PRO A 74 -7.35 -17.87 -5.98
CA PRO A 74 -8.73 -18.32 -5.77
C PRO A 74 -8.93 -19.15 -4.48
N GLU A 75 -7.87 -19.86 -4.04
CA GLU A 75 -7.91 -20.70 -2.82
C GLU A 75 -7.67 -19.90 -1.54
N THR A 76 -6.97 -18.77 -1.62
CA THR A 76 -6.61 -17.95 -0.46
C THR A 76 -7.43 -16.67 -0.34
N ASP A 77 -8.21 -16.34 -1.38
CA ASP A 77 -9.02 -15.12 -1.45
C ASP A 77 -10.00 -15.02 -0.28
N ILE A 78 -10.01 -13.89 0.39
CA ILE A 78 -10.89 -13.63 1.53
C ILE A 78 -11.72 -12.37 1.33
N PRO A 79 -12.93 -12.32 1.93
CA PRO A 79 -13.75 -11.11 1.91
C PRO A 79 -13.11 -9.99 2.73
N LEU A 80 -13.28 -8.76 2.26
CA LEU A 80 -12.92 -7.54 2.96
C LEU A 80 -14.07 -7.11 3.88
N GLU A 81 -13.76 -6.95 5.16
CA GLU A 81 -14.72 -6.51 6.17
C GLU A 81 -14.57 -5.00 6.47
N PRO A 82 -15.62 -4.31 6.95
CA PRO A 82 -15.55 -2.91 7.31
C PRO A 82 -14.86 -2.70 8.67
N SER A 83 -13.66 -3.25 8.84
CA SER A 83 -12.84 -3.18 10.07
C SER A 83 -11.37 -3.36 9.75
N GLY A 84 -10.47 -2.91 10.64
CA GLY A 84 -9.03 -3.12 10.54
C GLY A 84 -8.38 -2.43 9.33
N PHE A 85 -7.35 -3.07 8.77
CA PHE A 85 -6.50 -2.53 7.71
C PHE A 85 -6.47 -3.42 6.46
N LEU A 86 -6.36 -2.75 5.31
CA LEU A 86 -5.99 -3.35 4.03
C LEU A 86 -4.62 -2.79 3.61
N LEU A 87 -3.69 -3.67 3.30
CA LEU A 87 -2.45 -3.31 2.60
C LEU A 87 -2.69 -3.42 1.10
N ALA A 88 -2.42 -2.34 0.38
CA ALA A 88 -2.45 -2.30 -1.07
C ALA A 88 -1.06 -1.87 -1.57
N ASP A 89 -0.30 -2.82 -2.13
CA ASP A 89 1.01 -2.61 -2.73
C ASP A 89 0.90 -2.94 -4.22
N THR A 90 0.98 -1.92 -5.05
CA THR A 90 0.55 -2.00 -6.44
C THR A 90 1.25 -0.96 -7.30
N GLY A 91 1.32 -1.18 -8.60
CA GLY A 91 1.91 -0.22 -9.52
C GLY A 91 1.39 -0.39 -10.94
N GLY A 92 1.66 0.57 -11.80
CA GLY A 92 1.27 0.56 -13.20
C GLY A 92 2.40 0.98 -14.13
N HIS A 93 2.42 0.38 -15.31
CA HIS A 93 3.20 0.82 -16.45
C HIS A 93 2.38 1.83 -17.27
N TYR A 94 2.95 2.98 -17.51
CA TYR A 94 2.46 4.02 -18.40
C TYR A 94 3.50 4.30 -19.46
N LYS A 95 3.14 4.90 -20.59
CA LYS A 95 4.14 5.29 -21.62
C LYS A 95 5.22 6.22 -21.07
N GLU A 96 4.88 7.03 -20.07
CA GLU A 96 5.79 8.00 -19.47
C GLU A 96 6.69 7.43 -18.37
N GLY A 97 6.28 6.31 -17.73
CA GLY A 97 7.05 5.74 -16.62
C GLY A 97 6.36 4.59 -15.92
N THR A 98 6.98 4.09 -14.87
CA THR A 98 6.49 2.98 -14.06
C THR A 98 6.27 3.44 -12.63
N THR A 99 5.12 3.10 -12.05
CA THR A 99 4.80 3.42 -10.66
C THR A 99 4.89 2.21 -9.76
N ASP A 100 5.12 2.49 -8.48
CA ASP A 100 5.10 1.56 -7.37
C ASP A 100 4.54 2.32 -6.17
N ILE A 101 3.33 1.95 -5.73
CA ILE A 101 2.57 2.70 -4.70
C ILE A 101 2.02 1.74 -3.67
N THR A 102 2.53 1.82 -2.45
CA THR A 102 1.99 1.10 -1.30
C THR A 102 1.10 2.00 -0.44
N ARG A 103 -0.05 1.51 0.00
CA ARG A 103 -0.94 2.17 0.96
C ARG A 103 -1.50 1.20 1.98
N THR A 104 -1.44 1.58 3.25
CA THR A 104 -2.19 0.94 4.33
C THR A 104 -3.49 1.70 4.53
N ILE A 105 -4.61 1.06 4.22
CA ILE A 105 -5.94 1.68 4.16
C ILE A 105 -6.77 1.20 5.35
N VAL A 106 -7.26 2.14 6.15
CA VAL A 106 -8.22 1.85 7.23
C VAL A 106 -9.56 1.49 6.62
N MET A 107 -10.07 0.29 6.89
CA MET A 107 -11.35 -0.21 6.37
C MET A 107 -12.53 0.12 7.29
N GLY A 108 -12.28 0.35 8.58
CA GLY A 108 -13.31 0.66 9.58
C GLY A 108 -12.71 0.86 10.97
N PRO A 109 -13.46 0.57 12.04
CA PRO A 109 -12.96 0.68 13.41
C PRO A 109 -11.66 -0.12 13.61
N THR A 110 -10.70 0.46 14.29
CA THR A 110 -9.41 -0.13 14.64
C THR A 110 -9.23 -0.16 16.15
N THR A 111 -8.47 -1.13 16.64
CA THR A 111 -8.10 -1.25 18.05
C THR A 111 -7.04 -0.22 18.44
N GLU A 112 -6.88 0.04 19.73
CA GLU A 112 -5.82 0.92 20.24
C GLU A 112 -4.42 0.35 19.98
N GLU A 113 -4.29 -0.97 19.96
CA GLU A 113 -3.04 -1.66 19.63
C GLU A 113 -2.67 -1.46 18.15
N GLU A 114 -3.61 -1.63 17.23
CA GLU A 114 -3.41 -1.34 15.80
C GLU A 114 -3.00 0.11 15.56
N LYS A 115 -3.67 1.08 16.21
CA LYS A 115 -3.30 2.50 16.11
C LYS A 115 -1.88 2.75 16.60
N LYS A 116 -1.50 2.13 17.72
CA LYS A 116 -0.16 2.26 18.30
C LYS A 116 0.92 1.75 17.34
N TYR A 117 0.74 0.56 16.78
CA TYR A 117 1.71 -0.01 15.83
C TYR A 117 1.76 0.77 14.52
N PHE A 118 0.61 1.13 13.98
CA PHE A 118 0.56 1.98 12.77
C PHE A 118 1.32 3.29 12.99
N THR A 119 1.10 3.96 14.12
CA THR A 119 1.78 5.23 14.45
C THR A 119 3.28 5.04 14.61
N ALA A 120 3.72 3.96 15.25
CA ALA A 120 5.14 3.68 15.43
C ALA A 120 5.86 3.45 14.08
N VAL A 121 5.26 2.66 13.20
CA VAL A 121 5.81 2.42 11.84
C VAL A 121 5.81 3.71 11.01
N PHE A 122 4.72 4.48 11.06
CA PHE A 122 4.62 5.76 10.34
C PHE A 122 5.66 6.78 10.82
N ALA A 123 5.89 6.87 12.13
CA ALA A 123 6.92 7.75 12.69
C ALA A 123 8.33 7.35 12.20
N GLY A 124 8.66 6.05 12.26
CA GLY A 124 9.94 5.55 11.76
C GLY A 124 10.15 5.81 10.26
N ASN A 125 9.10 5.61 9.45
CA ASN A 125 9.15 5.91 8.03
C ASN A 125 9.32 7.42 7.74
N SER A 126 8.64 8.28 8.52
CA SER A 126 8.74 9.74 8.39
C SER A 126 10.13 10.25 8.77
N GLU A 127 10.74 9.70 9.81
CA GLU A 127 12.13 10.00 10.18
C GLU A 127 13.10 9.59 9.09
N SER A 128 12.94 8.41 8.51
CA SER A 128 13.78 7.93 7.39
C SER A 128 13.64 8.82 6.16
N GLY A 129 12.42 9.28 5.84
CA GLY A 129 12.15 10.19 4.71
C GLY A 129 12.69 11.61 4.91
N SER A 130 12.85 12.06 6.14
CA SER A 130 13.43 13.38 6.46
C SER A 130 14.95 13.40 6.48
N CYS A 131 15.61 12.23 6.51
CA CYS A 131 17.06 12.15 6.38
C CYS A 131 17.50 12.63 4.99
N GLN A 132 18.40 13.63 4.92
CA GLN A 132 19.05 14.01 3.68
C GLN A 132 20.03 12.91 3.24
N ILE A 133 19.55 12.03 2.38
CA ILE A 133 20.36 10.92 1.84
C ILE A 133 21.23 11.47 0.73
N SER A 134 22.45 11.85 1.04
CA SER A 134 23.42 12.35 0.05
C SER A 134 24.23 11.25 -0.63
N SER A 135 24.18 9.99 -0.15
CA SER A 135 24.87 8.87 -0.76
C SER A 135 24.23 7.53 -0.41
N TRP A 136 24.51 6.49 -1.22
CA TRP A 136 24.05 5.12 -1.04
C TRP A 136 24.37 4.53 0.35
N LEU A 137 25.47 4.93 0.97
CA LEU A 137 25.91 4.49 2.31
C LEU A 137 24.95 4.96 3.42
N TYR A 138 24.24 6.08 3.24
CA TYR A 138 23.25 6.56 4.21
C TYR A 138 21.95 5.77 4.15
N ARG A 139 21.61 5.16 3.04
CA ARG A 139 20.44 4.32 2.87
C ARG A 139 20.45 3.10 3.81
N CYS A 140 21.61 2.50 4.02
CA CYS A 140 21.78 1.41 4.99
C CYS A 140 21.63 1.87 6.45
N LYS A 141 22.03 3.12 6.76
CA LYS A 141 21.91 3.68 8.11
C LYS A 141 20.48 4.15 8.44
N SER A 142 19.72 4.65 7.46
CA SER A 142 18.32 5.06 7.70
C SER A 142 17.40 3.85 7.89
N GLY A 143 17.68 2.71 7.24
CA GLY A 143 17.00 1.44 7.53
C GLY A 143 17.27 0.95 8.96
N TYR A 144 18.47 1.18 9.48
CA TYR A 144 18.83 0.78 10.85
C TYR A 144 18.20 1.66 11.93
N SER A 145 17.92 2.94 11.65
CA SER A 145 17.23 3.83 12.60
C SER A 145 15.72 3.53 12.73
N GLY A 146 15.10 2.95 11.69
CA GLY A 146 13.74 2.45 11.76
C GLY A 146 13.59 1.23 12.71
N GLU A 147 14.58 0.32 12.72
CA GLU A 147 14.62 -0.81 13.65
C GLU A 147 14.81 -0.37 15.10
N THR A 148 15.63 0.65 15.36
CA THR A 148 15.85 1.14 16.73
C THR A 148 14.62 1.85 17.32
N ALA A 149 13.80 2.51 16.51
CA ALA A 149 12.56 3.11 16.97
C ALA A 149 11.50 2.04 17.36
N ALA A 150 11.48 0.90 16.64
CA ALA A 150 10.60 -0.24 16.97
C ALA A 150 11.08 -1.02 18.21
N VAL A 151 12.41 -1.16 18.41
CA VAL A 151 13.02 -1.90 19.53
C VAL A 151 12.98 -1.09 20.83
N GLY A 152 12.97 0.24 20.79
CA GLY A 152 12.90 1.11 21.98
C GLY A 152 11.63 0.95 22.81
N ASN A 153 10.63 0.20 22.36
CA ASN A 153 9.41 -0.14 23.09
C ASN A 153 9.42 -1.54 23.76
N GLY A 154 10.56 -2.19 23.87
CA GLY A 154 10.78 -3.31 24.80
C GLY A 154 10.10 -4.64 24.45
N ARG A 155 9.73 -4.87 23.20
CA ARG A 155 9.29 -6.20 22.75
C ARG A 155 10.02 -6.55 21.45
N GLY A 156 11.08 -7.37 21.56
CA GLY A 156 11.74 -8.00 20.42
C GLY A 156 10.77 -8.93 19.72
N PHE A 157 10.86 -8.94 18.42
CA PHE A 157 10.27 -9.97 17.56
C PHE A 157 11.22 -11.16 17.49
#